data_f4851e5af160a39cb279c03a0382cd20
#
_entry.id   f4851e5af160a39cb279c03a0382cd20
#
_cell.length_a   1.000
_cell.length_b   1.000
_cell.length_c   1.000
_cell.angle_alpha   90.00
_cell.angle_beta   90.00
_cell.angle_gamma   90.00
#
_symmetry.space_group_name_H-M   'P 1'
#
loop_
_entity.id
_entity.type
_entity.pdbx_description
1 polymer ?
#
loop_
_entity_poly.entity_id
_entity_poly.type
_entity_poly.pdbx_seq_one_letter_code
_entity_poly.pdbx_strand_id
1 'polypeptide(L)'
;MIPTFEAAFELLKQYNEGDFHLKHALTVGDVMRWFAEKLGYGDEADFWENVGILHDVDFELYPDQHCKKAPELLAEIGCSEEFIHAVCSHGYGICSDVEPRHQMEKILFAVDELTGLIGAAAMMRPSKSVE
;
A
#
# COMPACT_ATOMS: atom_id res chain seq x y z
N MET A 1 10.33 7.70 -11.66
CA MET A 1 9.78 8.81 -10.89
C MET A 1 8.82 8.28 -9.82
N ILE A 2 8.83 8.89 -8.65
CA ILE A 2 7.87 8.57 -7.60
C ILE A 2 6.89 9.73 -7.48
N PRO A 3 5.62 9.47 -7.12
CA PRO A 3 4.65 10.54 -6.91
C PRO A 3 4.94 11.28 -5.61
N THR A 4 4.44 12.52 -5.51
CA THR A 4 4.43 13.22 -4.22
C THR A 4 3.32 12.60 -3.36
N PHE A 5 3.36 12.89 -2.05
CA PHE A 5 2.29 12.44 -1.15
C PHE A 5 0.91 12.94 -1.65
N GLU A 6 0.84 14.21 -2.05
CA GLU A 6 -0.41 14.80 -2.52
C GLU A 6 -0.92 14.08 -3.78
N ALA A 7 -0.05 13.81 -4.73
CA ALA A 7 -0.45 13.11 -5.96
C ALA A 7 -0.89 11.67 -5.65
N ALA A 8 -0.17 10.98 -4.78
CA ALA A 8 -0.52 9.62 -4.38
C ALA A 8 -1.88 9.58 -3.68
N PHE A 9 -2.12 10.48 -2.74
CA PHE A 9 -3.37 10.52 -1.99
C PHE A 9 -4.55 10.92 -2.89
N GLU A 10 -4.34 11.86 -3.81
CA GLU A 10 -5.38 12.24 -4.77
C GLU A 10 -5.76 11.06 -5.68
N LEU A 11 -4.77 10.31 -6.16
CA LEU A 11 -5.05 9.12 -6.95
C LEU A 11 -5.82 8.09 -6.12
N LEU A 12 -5.41 7.86 -4.88
CA LEU A 12 -6.10 6.94 -3.99
C LEU A 12 -7.58 7.33 -3.83
N LYS A 13 -7.86 8.61 -3.60
CA LYS A 13 -9.23 9.09 -3.40
C LYS A 13 -10.08 8.98 -4.67
N GLN A 14 -9.48 9.04 -5.84
CA GLN A 14 -10.23 8.86 -7.10
C GLN A 14 -10.83 7.46 -7.21
N TYR A 15 -10.18 6.46 -6.63
CA TYR A 15 -10.55 5.06 -6.76
C TYR A 15 -11.01 4.43 -5.45
N ASN A 16 -11.00 5.19 -4.36
CA ASN A 16 -11.41 4.69 -3.03
C ASN A 16 -12.17 5.76 -2.28
N GLU A 17 -13.44 5.49 -1.97
CA GLU A 17 -14.29 6.42 -1.23
C GLU A 17 -14.48 5.98 0.23
N GLY A 18 -14.29 4.69 0.51
CA GLY A 18 -14.53 4.15 1.84
C GLY A 18 -13.49 4.59 2.87
N ASP A 19 -13.96 5.06 4.02
CA ASP A 19 -13.10 5.46 5.13
C ASP A 19 -12.10 4.37 5.53
N PHE A 20 -12.55 3.11 5.54
CA PHE A 20 -11.68 2.00 5.92
C PHE A 20 -10.46 1.91 5.01
N HIS A 21 -10.68 1.98 3.68
CA HIS A 21 -9.59 1.89 2.72
C HIS A 21 -8.62 3.06 2.82
N LEU A 22 -9.15 4.27 3.04
CA LEU A 22 -8.31 5.46 3.19
C LEU A 22 -7.48 5.39 4.46
N LYS A 23 -8.08 4.98 5.58
CA LYS A 23 -7.38 4.84 6.84
C LYS A 23 -6.33 3.72 6.78
N HIS A 24 -6.67 2.59 6.16
CA HIS A 24 -5.73 1.49 5.99
C HIS A 24 -4.51 1.94 5.18
N ALA A 25 -4.75 2.64 4.06
CA ALA A 25 -3.68 3.13 3.21
C ALA A 25 -2.74 4.08 3.97
N LEU A 26 -3.31 5.03 4.71
CA LEU A 26 -2.51 5.99 5.48
C LEU A 26 -1.73 5.28 6.59
N THR A 27 -2.33 4.29 7.25
CA THR A 27 -1.66 3.53 8.30
C THR A 27 -0.48 2.75 7.73
N VAL A 28 -0.68 2.05 6.62
CA VAL A 28 0.41 1.29 5.99
C VAL A 28 1.50 2.25 5.52
N GLY A 29 1.13 3.40 4.96
CA GLY A 29 2.10 4.42 4.56
C GLY A 29 2.96 4.90 5.72
N ASP A 30 2.32 5.24 6.84
CA ASP A 30 3.03 5.71 8.04
C ASP A 30 3.98 4.64 8.59
N VAL A 31 3.54 3.39 8.64
CA VAL A 31 4.35 2.28 9.13
C VAL A 31 5.54 2.05 8.19
N MET A 32 5.31 2.11 6.89
CA MET A 32 6.39 1.95 5.91
C MET A 32 7.45 3.04 6.05
N ARG A 33 7.01 4.30 6.24
CA ARG A 33 7.96 5.40 6.48
C ARG A 33 8.77 5.15 7.76
N TRP A 34 8.10 4.69 8.81
CA TRP A 34 8.79 4.37 10.07
C TRP A 34 9.89 3.33 9.86
N PHE A 35 9.58 2.24 9.14
CA PHE A 35 10.57 1.22 8.86
C PHE A 35 11.73 1.76 8.00
N ALA A 36 11.43 2.60 7.01
CA ALA A 36 12.48 3.20 6.19
C ALA A 36 13.48 3.97 7.06
N GLU A 37 12.98 4.78 7.97
CA GLU A 37 13.82 5.58 8.86
C GLU A 37 14.61 4.69 9.83
N LYS A 38 13.99 3.67 10.38
CA LYS A 38 14.63 2.78 11.36
C LYS A 38 15.68 1.85 10.76
N LEU A 39 15.49 1.46 9.50
CA LEU A 39 16.40 0.51 8.85
C LEU A 39 17.51 1.19 8.02
N GLY A 40 17.61 2.50 8.09
CA GLY A 40 18.67 3.23 7.39
C GLY A 40 18.32 3.63 5.96
N TYR A 41 17.04 3.59 5.59
CA TYR A 41 16.56 4.00 4.28
C TYR A 41 15.83 5.34 4.32
N GLY A 42 16.25 6.24 5.23
CA GLY A 42 15.58 7.53 5.39
C GLY A 42 15.49 8.35 4.10
N ASP A 43 16.47 8.22 3.21
CA ASP A 43 16.45 8.90 1.91
C ASP A 43 15.34 8.37 1.00
N GLU A 44 14.80 7.19 1.28
CA GLU A 44 13.73 6.56 0.53
C GLU A 44 12.40 6.59 1.27
N ALA A 45 12.30 7.33 2.38
CA ALA A 45 11.11 7.32 3.21
C ALA A 45 9.85 7.72 2.43
N ASP A 46 9.96 8.70 1.54
CA ASP A 46 8.83 9.12 0.71
C ASP A 46 8.40 8.01 -0.25
N PHE A 47 9.37 7.30 -0.82
CA PHE A 47 9.09 6.16 -1.71
C PHE A 47 8.32 5.08 -0.95
N TRP A 48 8.83 4.70 0.22
CA TRP A 48 8.21 3.66 1.05
C TRP A 48 6.80 4.05 1.47
N GLU A 49 6.62 5.30 1.91
CA GLU A 49 5.30 5.77 2.34
C GLU A 49 4.29 5.74 1.19
N ASN A 50 4.67 6.26 0.03
CA ASN A 50 3.75 6.36 -1.10
C ASN A 50 3.43 4.99 -1.70
N VAL A 51 4.36 4.04 -1.65
CA VAL A 51 4.06 2.65 -2.01
C VAL A 51 3.00 2.09 -1.06
N GLY A 52 3.15 2.34 0.23
CA GLY A 52 2.18 1.91 1.23
C GLY A 52 0.80 2.52 0.99
N ILE A 53 0.74 3.81 0.66
CA ILE A 53 -0.53 4.49 0.39
C ILE A 53 -1.24 3.88 -0.82
N LEU A 54 -0.50 3.52 -1.86
CA LEU A 54 -1.07 3.08 -3.13
C LEU A 54 -1.14 1.57 -3.30
N HIS A 55 -0.72 0.78 -2.30
CA HIS A 55 -0.65 -0.67 -2.48
C HIS A 55 -2.01 -1.32 -2.80
N ASP A 56 -3.09 -0.77 -2.29
CA ASP A 56 -4.45 -1.27 -2.54
C ASP A 56 -5.28 -0.31 -3.39
N VAL A 57 -4.65 0.52 -4.22
CA VAL A 57 -5.35 1.56 -4.98
C VAL A 57 -6.49 1.00 -5.84
N ASP A 58 -6.34 -0.21 -6.34
CA ASP A 58 -7.30 -0.85 -7.24
C ASP A 58 -8.29 -1.77 -6.54
N PHE A 59 -8.24 -1.88 -5.21
CA PHE A 59 -9.03 -2.90 -4.52
C PHE A 59 -10.52 -2.56 -4.47
N GLU A 60 -10.89 -1.32 -4.17
CA GLU A 60 -12.30 -0.95 -3.96
C GLU A 60 -13.14 -1.03 -5.22
N LEU A 61 -12.65 -0.43 -6.33
CA LEU A 61 -13.39 -0.38 -7.58
C LEU A 61 -13.14 -1.60 -8.47
N TYR A 62 -12.00 -2.24 -8.32
CA TYR A 62 -11.60 -3.36 -9.17
C TYR A 62 -11.17 -4.56 -8.35
N PRO A 63 -12.01 -5.06 -7.41
CA PRO A 63 -11.60 -6.16 -6.53
C PRO A 63 -11.21 -7.43 -7.31
N ASP A 64 -11.87 -7.70 -8.44
CA ASP A 64 -11.56 -8.86 -9.28
C ASP A 64 -10.27 -8.68 -10.10
N GLN A 65 -9.74 -7.46 -10.14
CA GLN A 65 -8.53 -7.13 -10.88
C GLN A 65 -7.46 -6.53 -9.97
N HIS A 66 -7.54 -6.81 -8.67
CA HIS A 66 -6.56 -6.32 -7.70
C HIS A 66 -5.16 -6.75 -8.11
N CYS A 67 -4.20 -5.84 -8.02
CA CYS A 67 -2.82 -5.97 -8.48
C CYS A 67 -2.66 -6.01 -10.01
N LYS A 68 -3.74 -6.22 -10.76
CA LYS A 68 -3.69 -6.22 -12.23
C LYS A 68 -4.06 -4.87 -12.80
N LYS A 69 -4.97 -4.16 -12.13
CA LYS A 69 -5.38 -2.82 -12.56
C LYS A 69 -4.40 -1.76 -12.06
N ALA A 70 -3.73 -1.98 -10.94
CA ALA A 70 -2.83 -1.02 -10.34
C ALA A 70 -1.75 -0.49 -11.31
N PRO A 71 -1.09 -1.33 -12.13
CA PRO A 71 -0.10 -0.80 -13.06
C PRO A 71 -0.64 0.29 -14.00
N GLU A 72 -1.86 0.13 -14.48
CA GLU A 72 -2.48 1.13 -15.36
C GLU A 72 -2.73 2.43 -14.61
N LEU A 73 -3.28 2.33 -13.40
CA LEU A 73 -3.61 3.50 -12.58
C LEU A 73 -2.35 4.27 -12.17
N LEU A 74 -1.31 3.53 -11.80
CA LEU A 74 -0.04 4.16 -11.41
C LEU A 74 0.68 4.80 -12.58
N ALA A 75 0.59 4.18 -13.77
CA ALA A 75 1.19 4.74 -14.97
C ALA A 75 0.56 6.09 -15.36
N GLU A 76 -0.72 6.30 -15.04
CA GLU A 76 -1.41 7.55 -15.34
C GLU A 76 -0.75 8.76 -14.66
N ILE A 77 -0.15 8.56 -13.50
CA ILE A 77 0.55 9.65 -12.78
C ILE A 77 2.07 9.56 -12.92
N GLY A 78 2.56 8.74 -13.85
CA GLY A 78 3.98 8.71 -14.20
C GLY A 78 4.86 7.94 -13.23
N CYS A 79 4.33 6.98 -12.49
CA CYS A 79 5.12 6.16 -11.58
C CYS A 79 6.14 5.31 -12.35
N SER A 80 7.33 5.15 -11.77
CA SER A 80 8.38 4.31 -12.36
C SER A 80 8.03 2.84 -12.28
N GLU A 81 8.71 2.02 -13.09
CA GLU A 81 8.53 0.57 -13.05
C GLU A 81 8.87 0.00 -11.68
N GLU A 82 9.89 0.55 -11.02
CA GLU A 82 10.28 0.12 -9.67
C GLU A 82 9.15 0.36 -8.66
N PHE A 83 8.50 1.51 -8.76
CA PHE A 83 7.37 1.83 -7.89
C PHE A 83 6.20 0.88 -8.15
N ILE A 84 5.87 0.64 -9.42
CA ILE A 84 4.79 -0.27 -9.79
C ILE A 84 5.10 -1.69 -9.32
N HIS A 85 6.34 -2.15 -9.49
CA HIS A 85 6.78 -3.46 -9.00
C HIS A 85 6.57 -3.57 -7.50
N ALA A 86 6.97 -2.53 -6.76
CA ALA A 86 6.84 -2.53 -5.31
C ALA A 86 5.37 -2.64 -4.88
N VAL A 87 4.49 -1.87 -5.52
CA VAL A 87 3.05 -1.93 -5.21
C VAL A 87 2.50 -3.34 -5.49
N CYS A 88 2.81 -3.90 -6.66
CA CYS A 88 2.24 -5.19 -7.05
C CYS A 88 2.79 -6.36 -6.23
N SER A 89 3.98 -6.22 -5.66
CA SER A 89 4.62 -7.31 -4.91
C SER A 89 3.88 -7.69 -3.64
N HIS A 90 3.05 -6.80 -3.08
CA HIS A 90 2.33 -7.11 -1.85
C HIS A 90 1.31 -8.23 -2.03
N GLY A 91 0.84 -8.46 -3.26
CA GLY A 91 -0.13 -9.51 -3.56
C GLY A 91 0.48 -10.81 -4.07
N TYR A 92 1.80 -10.97 -3.94
CA TYR A 92 2.49 -12.14 -4.46
C TYR A 92 1.88 -13.44 -3.93
N GLY A 93 1.60 -14.36 -4.84
CA GLY A 93 1.04 -15.65 -4.50
C GLY A 93 -0.48 -15.67 -4.35
N ILE A 94 -1.13 -14.50 -4.31
CA ILE A 94 -2.59 -14.39 -4.18
C ILE A 94 -3.20 -13.76 -5.43
N CYS A 95 -2.77 -12.55 -5.78
CA CYS A 95 -3.32 -11.82 -6.93
C CYS A 95 -2.25 -11.33 -7.90
N SER A 96 -0.98 -11.62 -7.62
CA SER A 96 0.14 -11.16 -8.43
C SER A 96 1.22 -12.22 -8.51
N ASP A 97 1.96 -12.22 -9.63
CA ASP A 97 3.15 -13.05 -9.81
C ASP A 97 4.43 -12.27 -9.52
N VAL A 98 4.31 -11.03 -9.05
CA VAL A 98 5.45 -10.16 -8.79
C VAL A 98 6.04 -10.49 -7.42
N GLU A 99 7.20 -11.14 -7.42
CA GLU A 99 7.85 -11.59 -6.19
C GLU A 99 8.52 -10.41 -5.47
N PRO A 100 8.33 -10.27 -4.14
CA PRO A 100 9.05 -9.27 -3.36
C PRO A 100 10.56 -9.54 -3.40
N ARG A 101 11.34 -8.59 -3.89
CA ARG A 101 12.80 -8.70 -4.00
C ARG A 101 13.52 -7.73 -3.09
N HIS A 102 13.08 -6.47 -3.10
CA HIS A 102 13.67 -5.45 -2.25
C HIS A 102 13.21 -5.64 -0.81
N GLN A 103 14.04 -5.27 0.16
CA GLN A 103 13.67 -5.37 1.56
C GLN A 103 12.35 -4.63 1.85
N MET A 104 12.16 -3.46 1.24
CA MET A 104 10.92 -2.68 1.37
C MET A 104 9.71 -3.50 0.93
N GLU A 105 9.81 -4.24 -0.17
CA GLU A 105 8.70 -5.05 -0.68
C GLU A 105 8.36 -6.19 0.28
N LYS A 106 9.36 -6.80 0.87
CA LYS A 106 9.16 -7.86 1.86
C LYS A 106 8.51 -7.31 3.13
N ILE A 107 8.89 -6.12 3.54
CA ILE A 107 8.30 -5.45 4.70
C ILE A 107 6.85 -5.08 4.40
N LEU A 108 6.57 -4.54 3.21
CA LEU A 108 5.20 -4.21 2.81
C LEU A 108 4.30 -5.45 2.85
N PHE A 109 4.78 -6.56 2.34
CA PHE A 109 4.04 -7.82 2.36
C PHE A 109 3.67 -8.21 3.80
N ALA A 110 4.64 -8.15 4.70
CA ALA A 110 4.41 -8.50 6.10
C ALA A 110 3.52 -7.49 6.83
N VAL A 111 3.72 -6.19 6.58
CA VAL A 111 2.93 -5.13 7.21
C VAL A 111 1.48 -5.19 6.77
N ASP A 112 1.23 -5.45 5.49
CA ASP A 112 -0.12 -5.55 4.98
C ASP A 112 -0.88 -6.69 5.65
N GLU A 113 -0.25 -7.84 5.79
CA GLU A 113 -0.86 -8.98 6.50
C GLU A 113 -1.13 -8.65 7.97
N LEU A 114 -0.17 -8.03 8.64
CA LEU A 114 -0.30 -7.68 10.06
C LEU A 114 -1.42 -6.65 10.28
N THR A 115 -1.48 -5.60 9.47
CA THR A 115 -2.53 -4.59 9.62
C THR A 115 -3.91 -5.17 9.33
N GLY A 116 -4.00 -6.08 8.37
CA GLY A 116 -5.24 -6.80 8.10
C GLY A 116 -5.69 -7.64 9.29
N LEU A 117 -4.76 -8.32 9.93
CA LEU A 117 -5.05 -9.14 11.12
C LEU A 117 -5.49 -8.26 12.29
N ILE A 118 -4.84 -7.13 12.51
CA ILE A 118 -5.21 -6.19 13.57
C ILE A 118 -6.63 -5.66 13.31
N GLY A 119 -6.94 -5.30 12.07
CA GLY A 119 -8.28 -4.85 11.71
C GLY A 119 -9.34 -5.90 11.98
N ALA A 120 -9.08 -7.15 11.60
CA ALA A 120 -9.99 -8.26 11.85
C ALA A 120 -10.19 -8.48 13.35
N ALA A 121 -9.11 -8.42 14.14
CA ALA A 121 -9.20 -8.57 15.60
C ALA A 121 -10.03 -7.44 16.22
N ALA A 122 -9.86 -6.21 15.75
CA ALA A 122 -10.64 -5.07 16.23
C ALA A 122 -12.13 -5.25 15.95
N MET A 123 -12.48 -5.78 14.78
CA MET A 123 -13.89 -6.03 14.43
C MET A 123 -14.53 -7.08 15.33
N MET A 124 -13.75 -7.97 15.92
CA MET A 124 -14.24 -9.00 16.83
C MET A 124 -14.41 -8.51 18.27
N ARG A 125 -13.93 -7.32 18.60
CA ARG A 125 -14.06 -6.72 19.92
C ARG A 125 -15.43 -6.05 20.06
N PRO A 126 -15.99 -6.00 21.29
CA PRO A 126 -17.26 -5.28 21.50
C PRO A 126 -17.21 -3.80 21.08
N SER A 127 -16.05 -3.15 21.25
CA SER A 127 -15.88 -1.74 20.87
C SER A 127 -15.65 -1.56 19.37
N LYS A 128 -15.24 -2.61 18.68
CA LYS A 128 -14.84 -2.56 17.25
C LYS A 128 -13.79 -1.50 17.00
N SER A 129 -12.86 -1.35 17.91
CA SER A 129 -11.79 -0.35 17.86
C SER A 129 -10.45 -1.02 18.10
N VAL A 130 -9.39 -0.44 17.50
CA VAL A 130 -8.01 -0.89 17.71
C VAL A 130 -7.39 -0.30 18.98
N GLU A 131 -8.09 0.63 19.61
CA GLU A 131 -7.62 1.26 20.85
C GLU A 131 -7.79 0.34 22.06
#